data_3b85e3f03c077ae83a658ad6d3063bcd
#
_entry.id   3b85e3f03c077ae83a658ad6d3063bcd
#
_cell.length_a   1.000
_cell.length_b   1.000
_cell.length_c   1.000
_cell.angle_alpha   90.00
_cell.angle_beta   90.00
_cell.angle_gamma   90.00
#
_symmetry.space_group_name_H-M   'P 1'
#
loop_
_entity.id
_entity.type
_entity.pdbx_description
1 polymer ?
#
loop_
_entity_poly.entity_id
_entity_poly.type
_entity_poly.pdbx_seq_one_letter_code
_entity_poly.pdbx_strand_id
1 'polypeptide(L)'
;MLPGEVHYTYHHAVAVNSLGLRGGEVAQTKGVERRILVLGDSLVYGQGVGDDETVPHYLERALRSAAGGDGAWRVINGGLRGYGTAQELALLDELAERIDPDVVVLVWYWNDLAEPPVERVAERLAPWEAVAFDLGAPFAGSARLRWRATQVLRKSALLMFLHDRFKARSGGNQEPTLKEPVAEAGFERLAAHLDRFVAAGALRGFRPLMAIVPESASLRRAHPTREMALRAASLAAASDLEVIDLHEPLAELAAAAGRAPIIPFDGHYLPNANRAMAETIAARILAQEGDAGR
;
A
#
# COMPACT_ATOMS: atom_id res chain seq x y z
N MET A 1 4.31 1.13 -14.09
CA MET A 1 4.80 -0.10 -14.78
C MET A 1 4.61 0.08 -16.29
N LEU A 2 5.30 -0.69 -17.12
CA LEU A 2 5.12 -0.58 -18.57
C LEU A 2 3.87 -1.37 -19.02
N PRO A 3 2.91 -0.74 -19.70
CA PRO A 3 1.73 -1.41 -20.21
C PRO A 3 2.07 -2.49 -21.23
N GLY A 4 1.34 -3.61 -21.16
CA GLY A 4 1.53 -4.72 -22.12
C GLY A 4 2.71 -5.66 -21.82
N GLU A 5 3.50 -5.39 -20.79
CA GLU A 5 4.53 -6.30 -20.32
C GLU A 5 4.00 -7.23 -19.22
N VAL A 6 4.56 -8.43 -19.15
CA VAL A 6 4.26 -9.37 -18.07
C VAL A 6 5.20 -9.07 -16.90
N HIS A 7 4.63 -8.59 -15.81
CA HIS A 7 5.33 -8.38 -14.56
C HIS A 7 5.08 -9.54 -13.61
N TYR A 8 5.93 -9.67 -12.59
CA TYR A 8 5.79 -10.71 -11.58
C TYR A 8 5.98 -10.14 -10.18
N THR A 9 5.17 -10.67 -9.25
CA THR A 9 5.40 -10.52 -7.83
C THR A 9 5.50 -11.91 -7.22
N TYR A 10 6.71 -12.33 -6.81
CA TYR A 10 7.05 -13.71 -6.46
C TYR A 10 6.68 -14.69 -7.60
N HIS A 11 5.65 -15.51 -7.39
CA HIS A 11 5.18 -16.53 -8.35
C HIS A 11 3.95 -16.09 -9.14
N HIS A 12 3.40 -14.91 -8.83
CA HIS A 12 2.19 -14.42 -9.45
C HIS A 12 2.50 -13.51 -10.63
N ALA A 13 1.93 -13.82 -11.77
CA ALA A 13 1.91 -12.89 -12.90
C ALA A 13 1.02 -11.69 -12.56
N VAL A 14 1.43 -10.52 -13.00
CA VAL A 14 0.74 -9.26 -12.73
C VAL A 14 0.25 -8.68 -14.05
N ALA A 15 -1.05 -8.47 -14.17
CA ALA A 15 -1.65 -7.73 -15.26
C ALA A 15 -1.41 -6.22 -15.07
N VAL A 16 -0.96 -5.55 -16.13
CA VAL A 16 -0.73 -4.10 -16.14
C VAL A 16 -1.57 -3.48 -17.23
N ASN A 17 -2.45 -2.56 -16.84
CA ASN A 17 -3.34 -1.87 -17.75
C ASN A 17 -2.65 -0.72 -18.52
N SER A 18 -3.39 -0.09 -19.45
CA SER A 18 -2.90 1.02 -20.28
C SER A 18 -2.49 2.27 -19.48
N LEU A 19 -2.90 2.39 -18.22
CA LEU A 19 -2.47 3.44 -17.29
C LEU A 19 -1.13 3.12 -16.60
N GLY A 20 -0.55 1.94 -16.84
CA GLY A 20 0.63 1.46 -16.12
C GLY A 20 0.34 0.98 -14.69
N LEU A 21 -0.93 0.80 -14.34
CA LEU A 21 -1.39 0.33 -13.02
C LEU A 21 -1.65 -1.18 -13.04
N ARG A 22 -1.54 -1.81 -11.88
CA ARG A 22 -1.88 -3.22 -11.70
C ARG A 22 -3.38 -3.44 -11.80
N GLY A 23 -3.80 -4.40 -12.60
CA GLY A 23 -5.20 -4.82 -12.77
C GLY A 23 -5.71 -4.64 -14.19
N GLY A 24 -7.03 -4.82 -14.35
CA GLY A 24 -7.71 -4.71 -15.65
C GLY A 24 -7.81 -3.29 -16.17
N GLU A 25 -8.15 -3.17 -17.46
CA GLU A 25 -8.32 -1.87 -18.12
C GLU A 25 -9.38 -0.99 -17.43
N VAL A 26 -9.13 0.30 -17.43
CA VAL A 26 -10.05 1.34 -16.96
C VAL A 26 -10.64 2.02 -18.18
N ALA A 27 -11.97 2.00 -18.32
CA ALA A 27 -12.64 2.68 -19.43
C ALA A 27 -12.34 4.18 -19.40
N GLN A 28 -11.98 4.75 -20.56
CA GLN A 28 -11.66 6.17 -20.67
C GLN A 28 -12.85 7.06 -20.32
N THR A 29 -14.05 6.63 -20.71
CA THR A 29 -15.29 7.32 -20.34
C THR A 29 -15.92 6.59 -19.18
N LYS A 30 -16.19 7.32 -18.09
CA LYS A 30 -16.92 6.81 -16.94
C LYS A 30 -18.36 6.52 -17.33
N GLY A 31 -18.84 5.32 -17.01
CA GLY A 31 -20.23 4.93 -17.17
C GLY A 31 -21.07 5.31 -15.96
N VAL A 32 -21.97 4.44 -15.59
CA VAL A 32 -22.82 4.60 -14.40
C VAL A 32 -22.16 4.10 -13.12
N GLU A 33 -21.01 3.44 -13.25
CA GLU A 33 -20.26 2.93 -12.12
C GLU A 33 -19.64 4.06 -11.28
N ARG A 34 -19.57 3.83 -9.98
CA ARG A 34 -18.75 4.65 -9.07
C ARG A 34 -17.32 4.15 -9.07
N ARG A 35 -16.38 5.04 -9.15
CA ARG A 35 -14.95 4.72 -9.21
C ARG A 35 -14.24 5.06 -7.91
N ILE A 36 -13.46 4.09 -7.44
CA ILE A 36 -12.57 4.27 -6.29
C ILE A 36 -11.14 4.11 -6.76
N LEU A 37 -10.31 5.09 -6.50
CA LEU A 37 -8.87 4.97 -6.65
C LEU A 37 -8.25 4.67 -5.28
N VAL A 38 -7.54 3.56 -5.17
CA VAL A 38 -6.80 3.20 -3.95
C VAL A 38 -5.33 3.49 -4.19
N LEU A 39 -4.80 4.46 -3.50
CA LEU A 39 -3.39 4.86 -3.51
C LEU A 39 -2.63 4.17 -2.38
N GLY A 40 -1.37 3.90 -2.57
CA GLY A 40 -0.50 3.29 -1.57
C GLY A 40 0.76 2.70 -2.19
N ASP A 41 1.54 2.08 -1.36
CA ASP A 41 2.83 1.47 -1.69
C ASP A 41 2.71 0.01 -2.16
N SER A 42 3.64 -0.82 -1.75
CA SER A 42 3.67 -2.26 -2.03
C SER A 42 2.51 -3.04 -1.39
N LEU A 43 1.86 -2.50 -0.33
CA LEU A 43 0.70 -3.12 0.32
C LEU A 43 -0.54 -3.04 -0.57
N VAL A 44 -0.79 -1.88 -1.19
CA VAL A 44 -1.88 -1.69 -2.15
C VAL A 44 -1.55 -2.37 -3.49
N TYR A 45 -0.31 -2.24 -3.95
CA TYR A 45 0.16 -2.99 -5.11
C TYR A 45 -0.14 -4.47 -4.99
N GLY A 46 -0.07 -5.04 -3.79
CA GLY A 46 -0.28 -6.44 -3.51
C GLY A 46 0.98 -7.27 -3.75
N GLN A 47 2.09 -6.89 -3.12
CA GLN A 47 3.32 -7.65 -3.25
C GLN A 47 3.15 -9.07 -2.72
N GLY A 48 3.52 -10.06 -3.53
CA GLY A 48 3.52 -11.47 -3.15
C GLY A 48 2.17 -12.19 -3.23
N VAL A 49 1.12 -11.52 -3.76
CA VAL A 49 -0.21 -12.11 -3.93
C VAL A 49 -0.70 -11.99 -5.38
N GLY A 50 -1.70 -12.78 -5.74
CA GLY A 50 -2.34 -12.75 -7.07
C GLY A 50 -3.13 -11.45 -7.31
N ASP A 51 -3.52 -11.21 -8.57
CA ASP A 51 -4.31 -10.02 -8.94
C ASP A 51 -5.67 -10.01 -8.25
N ASP A 52 -6.26 -11.18 -8.03
CA ASP A 52 -7.54 -11.42 -7.34
C ASP A 52 -7.42 -11.47 -5.79
N GLU A 53 -6.22 -11.25 -5.26
CA GLU A 53 -5.91 -11.31 -3.83
C GLU A 53 -5.45 -9.95 -3.26
N THR A 54 -5.49 -8.89 -4.07
CA THR A 54 -5.11 -7.53 -3.64
C THR A 54 -6.22 -6.84 -2.84
N VAL A 55 -5.86 -5.86 -2.02
CA VAL A 55 -6.85 -5.03 -1.29
C VAL A 55 -7.86 -4.37 -2.25
N PRO A 56 -7.46 -3.73 -3.37
CA PRO A 56 -8.40 -3.15 -4.32
C PRO A 56 -9.36 -4.17 -4.93
N HIS A 57 -8.89 -5.38 -5.25
CA HIS A 57 -9.76 -6.43 -5.80
C HIS A 57 -10.82 -6.88 -4.77
N TYR A 58 -10.40 -7.16 -3.54
CA TYR A 58 -11.35 -7.55 -2.49
C TYR A 58 -12.32 -6.41 -2.15
N LEU A 59 -11.89 -5.14 -2.20
CA LEU A 59 -12.74 -3.97 -1.99
C LEU A 59 -13.83 -3.89 -3.07
N GLU A 60 -13.47 -4.01 -4.35
CA GLU A 60 -14.43 -4.04 -5.45
C GLU A 60 -15.46 -5.15 -5.23
N ARG A 61 -15.01 -6.34 -4.88
CA ARG A 61 -15.87 -7.49 -4.64
C ARG A 61 -16.84 -7.29 -3.47
N ALA A 62 -16.36 -6.72 -2.36
CA ALA A 62 -17.18 -6.44 -1.19
C ALA A 62 -18.27 -5.40 -1.50
N LEU A 63 -17.90 -4.31 -2.17
CA LEU A 63 -18.82 -3.25 -2.56
C LEU A 63 -19.89 -3.74 -3.56
N ARG A 64 -19.50 -4.52 -4.56
CA ARG A 64 -20.44 -5.10 -5.54
C ARG A 64 -21.41 -6.08 -4.88
N SER A 65 -20.92 -6.90 -3.97
CA SER A 65 -21.77 -7.84 -3.22
C SER A 65 -22.83 -7.10 -2.40
N ALA A 66 -22.47 -5.99 -1.76
CA ALA A 66 -23.41 -5.19 -0.98
C ALA A 66 -24.42 -4.40 -1.85
N ALA A 67 -24.01 -3.99 -3.05
CA ALA A 67 -24.88 -3.28 -4.01
C ALA A 67 -25.84 -4.18 -4.80
N GLY A 68 -25.77 -5.51 -4.60
CA GLY A 68 -26.67 -6.48 -5.25
C GLY A 68 -26.35 -6.73 -6.72
N GLY A 69 -25.16 -6.40 -7.24
CA GLY A 69 -24.81 -6.71 -8.61
C GLY A 69 -23.47 -6.17 -9.11
N ASP A 70 -23.03 -6.75 -10.23
CA ASP A 70 -21.83 -6.31 -10.96
C ASP A 70 -22.10 -5.00 -11.71
N GLY A 71 -21.18 -4.05 -11.59
CA GLY A 71 -21.21 -2.79 -12.38
C GLY A 71 -21.46 -1.52 -11.59
N ALA A 72 -21.94 -1.60 -10.34
CA ALA A 72 -22.14 -0.42 -9.51
C ALA A 72 -20.82 0.23 -9.03
N TRP A 73 -19.74 -0.57 -8.92
CA TRP A 73 -18.45 -0.15 -8.38
C TRP A 73 -17.29 -0.61 -9.24
N ARG A 74 -16.31 0.26 -9.42
CA ARG A 74 -15.01 -0.02 -10.03
C ARG A 74 -13.90 0.45 -9.11
N VAL A 75 -13.03 -0.46 -8.68
CA VAL A 75 -11.87 -0.10 -7.83
C VAL A 75 -10.59 -0.21 -8.66
N ILE A 76 -9.82 0.86 -8.67
CA ILE A 76 -8.57 1.00 -9.40
C ILE A 76 -7.41 0.88 -8.43
N ASN A 77 -6.47 -0.02 -8.71
CA ASN A 77 -5.27 -0.23 -7.93
C ASN A 77 -4.21 0.81 -8.31
N GLY A 78 -4.07 1.87 -7.52
CA GLY A 78 -3.05 2.90 -7.64
C GLY A 78 -1.77 2.60 -6.84
N GLY A 79 -1.63 1.37 -6.32
CA GLY A 79 -0.45 0.98 -5.54
C GLY A 79 0.81 0.83 -6.39
N LEU A 80 1.90 1.43 -5.94
CA LEU A 80 3.21 1.33 -6.58
C LEU A 80 4.30 1.08 -5.54
N ARG A 81 5.09 0.03 -5.72
CA ARG A 81 6.11 -0.40 -4.76
C ARG A 81 7.13 0.68 -4.45
N GLY A 82 7.30 0.96 -3.16
CA GLY A 82 8.28 1.93 -2.67
C GLY A 82 7.86 3.39 -2.85
N TYR A 83 6.60 3.63 -3.20
CA TYR A 83 6.02 4.98 -3.14
C TYR A 83 5.75 5.33 -1.68
N GLY A 84 5.79 6.60 -1.38
CA GLY A 84 5.29 7.20 -0.18
C GLY A 84 4.25 8.26 -0.52
N THR A 85 3.70 8.92 0.48
CA THR A 85 2.53 9.80 0.34
C THR A 85 2.71 10.90 -0.72
N ALA A 86 3.90 11.53 -0.83
CA ALA A 86 4.15 12.56 -1.85
C ALA A 86 4.02 12.03 -3.29
N GLN A 87 4.51 10.81 -3.52
CA GLN A 87 4.50 10.17 -4.84
C GLN A 87 3.10 9.67 -5.19
N GLU A 88 2.36 9.19 -4.20
CA GLU A 88 0.98 8.77 -4.33
C GLU A 88 0.07 9.94 -4.71
N LEU A 89 0.27 11.11 -4.09
CA LEU A 89 -0.45 12.32 -4.46
C LEU A 89 -0.03 12.87 -5.83
N ALA A 90 1.24 12.71 -6.24
CA ALA A 90 1.66 13.05 -7.59
C ALA A 90 0.99 12.13 -8.63
N LEU A 91 0.86 10.84 -8.34
CA LEU A 91 0.13 9.89 -9.17
C LEU A 91 -1.36 10.25 -9.26
N LEU A 92 -1.98 10.68 -8.15
CA LEU A 92 -3.34 11.19 -8.14
C LEU A 92 -3.50 12.38 -9.09
N ASP A 93 -2.59 13.35 -9.03
CA ASP A 93 -2.62 14.53 -9.90
C ASP A 93 -2.55 14.16 -11.38
N GLU A 94 -1.73 13.16 -11.73
CA GLU A 94 -1.58 12.68 -13.10
C GLU A 94 -2.82 11.94 -13.62
N LEU A 95 -3.46 11.15 -12.74
CA LEU A 95 -4.48 10.20 -13.16
C LEU A 95 -5.92 10.64 -12.84
N ALA A 96 -6.13 11.62 -11.98
CA ALA A 96 -7.46 11.97 -11.49
C ALA A 96 -8.46 12.31 -12.63
N GLU A 97 -8.02 13.09 -13.63
CA GLU A 97 -8.88 13.44 -14.77
C GLU A 97 -9.20 12.24 -15.67
N ARG A 98 -8.28 11.28 -15.77
CA ARG A 98 -8.45 10.08 -16.61
C ARG A 98 -9.30 9.02 -15.93
N ILE A 99 -9.21 8.93 -14.60
CA ILE A 99 -9.93 7.95 -13.78
C ILE A 99 -11.30 8.50 -13.39
N ASP A 100 -11.40 9.81 -13.12
CA ASP A 100 -12.60 10.47 -12.61
C ASP A 100 -13.17 9.73 -11.37
N PRO A 101 -12.39 9.65 -10.26
CA PRO A 101 -12.79 8.89 -9.09
C PRO A 101 -13.87 9.61 -8.29
N ASP A 102 -14.82 8.87 -7.72
CA ASP A 102 -15.80 9.39 -6.74
C ASP A 102 -15.24 9.34 -5.31
N VAL A 103 -14.33 8.38 -5.07
CA VAL A 103 -13.66 8.20 -3.78
C VAL A 103 -12.18 7.92 -4.04
N VAL A 104 -11.31 8.53 -3.26
CA VAL A 104 -9.89 8.20 -3.24
C VAL A 104 -9.52 7.74 -1.85
N VAL A 105 -8.98 6.53 -1.75
CA VAL A 105 -8.49 5.95 -0.49
C VAL A 105 -6.97 6.01 -0.48
N LEU A 106 -6.41 6.81 0.39
CA LEU A 106 -4.97 6.86 0.67
C LEU A 106 -4.66 5.80 1.74
N VAL A 107 -3.93 4.76 1.35
CA VAL A 107 -3.52 3.69 2.27
C VAL A 107 -2.14 4.00 2.79
N TRP A 108 -2.09 4.52 4.00
CA TRP A 108 -0.86 4.96 4.65
C TRP A 108 -0.24 3.85 5.49
N TYR A 109 1.08 3.78 5.45
CA TYR A 109 1.90 2.90 6.26
C TYR A 109 3.09 3.67 6.86
N TRP A 110 3.62 3.25 7.99
CA TRP A 110 4.64 3.99 8.75
C TRP A 110 5.93 4.28 7.95
N ASN A 111 6.26 3.49 6.92
CA ASN A 111 7.43 3.71 6.07
C ASN A 111 7.34 5.00 5.25
N ASP A 112 6.15 5.54 5.04
CA ASP A 112 5.92 6.81 4.34
C ASP A 112 6.58 8.00 5.06
N LEU A 113 6.77 7.90 6.39
CA LEU A 113 7.52 8.90 7.14
C LEU A 113 9.00 9.04 6.72
N ALA A 114 9.56 7.98 6.12
CA ALA A 114 10.92 7.94 5.62
C ALA A 114 11.07 8.40 4.16
N GLU A 115 10.05 9.01 3.59
CA GLU A 115 10.06 9.49 2.21
C GLU A 115 11.30 10.31 1.87
N PRO A 116 11.99 9.99 0.76
CA PRO A 116 13.00 10.91 0.25
C PRO A 116 12.33 12.19 -0.27
N PRO A 117 12.99 13.35 -0.21
CA PRO A 117 12.51 14.58 -0.83
C PRO A 117 12.08 14.35 -2.29
N VAL A 118 10.99 14.99 -2.73
CA VAL A 118 10.40 14.82 -4.08
C VAL A 118 11.41 15.05 -5.20
N GLU A 119 12.39 15.94 -4.98
CA GLU A 119 13.49 16.20 -5.91
C GLU A 119 14.33 14.94 -6.21
N ARG A 120 14.48 14.04 -5.21
CA ARG A 120 15.17 12.75 -5.41
C ARG A 120 14.28 11.70 -6.06
N VAL A 121 12.98 11.91 -6.06
CA VAL A 121 12.01 11.03 -6.73
C VAL A 121 12.08 11.23 -8.23
N ALA A 122 12.15 12.48 -8.71
CA ALA A 122 12.35 12.79 -10.13
C ALA A 122 13.65 12.19 -10.69
N GLU A 123 14.72 12.12 -9.88
CA GLU A 123 15.96 11.43 -10.23
C GLU A 123 15.79 9.89 -10.28
N ARG A 124 14.86 9.33 -9.51
CA ARG A 124 14.54 7.88 -9.51
C ARG A 124 13.55 7.47 -10.59
N LEU A 125 12.80 8.42 -11.14
CA LEU A 125 11.97 8.23 -12.34
C LEU A 125 12.79 8.31 -13.64
N ALA A 126 14.13 8.38 -13.55
CA ALA A 126 15.01 8.06 -14.67
C ALA A 126 14.57 6.72 -15.32
N PRO A 127 14.66 6.57 -16.63
CA PRO A 127 14.16 5.42 -17.36
C PRO A 127 14.45 4.14 -16.59
N TRP A 128 13.48 3.24 -16.47
CA TRP A 128 13.57 2.01 -15.66
C TRP A 128 14.87 1.21 -15.93
N GLU A 129 15.47 1.37 -17.09
CA GLU A 129 16.80 0.88 -17.44
C GLU A 129 17.90 1.41 -16.50
N ALA A 130 17.81 2.66 -16.06
CA ALA A 130 18.72 3.20 -15.04
C ALA A 130 18.43 2.61 -13.67
N VAL A 131 17.17 2.36 -13.32
CA VAL A 131 16.78 1.72 -12.05
C VAL A 131 17.19 0.23 -12.06
N ALA A 132 17.01 -0.48 -13.17
CA ALA A 132 17.48 -1.86 -13.30
C ALA A 132 19.01 -1.94 -13.29
N PHE A 133 19.70 -0.93 -13.80
CA PHE A 133 21.16 -0.83 -13.79
C PHE A 133 21.68 -0.36 -12.42
N ASP A 134 21.02 0.55 -11.75
CA ASP A 134 21.38 1.02 -10.39
C ASP A 134 21.18 -0.06 -9.33
N LEU A 135 20.18 -0.93 -9.47
CA LEU A 135 20.07 -2.15 -8.68
C LEU A 135 21.22 -3.15 -8.99
N GLY A 136 21.92 -2.99 -10.10
CA GLY A 136 23.08 -3.79 -10.48
C GLY A 136 24.44 -3.14 -10.20
N ALA A 137 24.53 -1.82 -10.20
CA ALA A 137 25.78 -1.07 -10.09
C ALA A 137 26.49 -1.14 -8.72
N PRO A 138 25.79 -1.21 -7.55
CA PRO A 138 26.51 -1.32 -6.28
C PRO A 138 27.07 -2.71 -5.99
N PHE A 139 26.86 -3.70 -6.85
CA PHE A 139 27.27 -5.08 -6.58
C PHE A 139 28.49 -5.53 -7.37
N ALA A 140 29.60 -4.79 -7.28
CA ALA A 140 30.89 -5.28 -7.76
C ALA A 140 31.54 -6.22 -6.71
N GLY A 141 32.16 -7.30 -7.14
CA GLY A 141 32.94 -8.21 -6.30
C GLY A 141 32.11 -9.08 -5.35
N SER A 142 32.52 -9.16 -4.07
CA SER A 142 31.94 -10.05 -3.06
C SER A 142 30.46 -9.77 -2.74
N ALA A 143 29.97 -8.56 -2.98
CA ALA A 143 28.58 -8.18 -2.78
C ALA A 143 27.65 -8.84 -3.83
N ARG A 144 28.11 -8.95 -5.08
CA ARG A 144 27.39 -9.63 -6.16
C ARG A 144 27.27 -11.13 -5.90
N LEU A 145 28.31 -11.74 -5.35
CA LEU A 145 28.30 -13.15 -4.98
C LEU A 145 27.33 -13.39 -3.81
N ARG A 146 27.36 -12.54 -2.79
CA ARG A 146 26.41 -12.58 -1.67
C ARG A 146 24.97 -12.43 -2.12
N TRP A 147 24.69 -11.49 -3.01
CA TRP A 147 23.34 -11.31 -3.58
C TRP A 147 22.87 -12.57 -4.33
N ARG A 148 23.71 -13.14 -5.21
CA ARG A 148 23.39 -14.41 -5.91
C ARG A 148 23.17 -15.57 -4.94
N ALA A 149 24.01 -15.71 -3.93
CA ALA A 149 23.81 -16.72 -2.88
C ALA A 149 22.49 -16.53 -2.14
N THR A 150 22.14 -15.29 -1.80
CA THR A 150 20.86 -14.96 -1.15
C THR A 150 19.67 -15.32 -2.06
N GLN A 151 19.75 -15.09 -3.37
CA GLN A 151 18.68 -15.48 -4.31
C GLN A 151 18.51 -17.00 -4.39
N VAL A 152 19.60 -17.77 -4.29
CA VAL A 152 19.52 -19.24 -4.24
C VAL A 152 18.97 -19.70 -2.90
N LEU A 153 19.42 -19.11 -1.79
CA LEU A 153 18.95 -19.42 -0.44
C LEU A 153 17.45 -19.13 -0.27
N ARG A 154 16.95 -18.04 -0.85
CA ARG A 154 15.51 -17.67 -0.85
C ARG A 154 14.60 -18.71 -1.51
N LYS A 155 15.14 -19.58 -2.36
CA LYS A 155 14.38 -20.69 -2.97
C LYS A 155 14.14 -21.86 -2.01
N SER A 156 14.81 -21.90 -0.88
CA SER A 156 14.67 -22.95 0.12
C SER A 156 14.01 -22.41 1.39
N ALA A 157 12.77 -22.83 1.64
CA ALA A 157 12.06 -22.46 2.86
C ALA A 157 12.81 -22.87 4.14
N LEU A 158 13.51 -24.00 4.11
CA LEU A 158 14.34 -24.47 5.25
C LEU A 158 15.53 -23.54 5.49
N LEU A 159 16.25 -23.16 4.46
CA LEU A 159 17.41 -22.29 4.59
C LEU A 159 17.00 -20.88 5.04
N MET A 160 15.86 -20.37 4.56
CA MET A 160 15.30 -19.10 5.03
C MET A 160 14.87 -19.19 6.50
N PHE A 161 14.20 -20.26 6.90
CA PHE A 161 13.85 -20.50 8.31
C PHE A 161 15.08 -20.53 9.23
N LEU A 162 16.13 -21.23 8.83
CA LEU A 162 17.39 -21.30 9.59
C LEU A 162 18.09 -19.93 9.64
N HIS A 163 18.13 -19.21 8.53
CA HIS A 163 18.66 -17.85 8.45
C HIS A 163 17.96 -16.91 9.42
N ASP A 164 16.63 -16.93 9.45
CA ASP A 164 15.85 -16.03 10.31
C ASP A 164 15.97 -16.40 11.78
N ARG A 165 16.02 -17.70 12.11
CA ARG A 165 16.33 -18.12 13.48
C ARG A 165 17.72 -17.69 13.92
N PHE A 166 18.70 -17.73 13.02
CA PHE A 166 20.04 -17.25 13.31
C PHE A 166 20.07 -15.73 13.49
N LYS A 167 19.41 -15.00 12.59
CA LYS A 167 19.28 -13.55 12.64
C LYS A 167 18.53 -13.08 13.91
N ALA A 168 17.47 -13.77 14.30
CA ALA A 168 16.74 -13.49 15.54
C ALA A 168 17.60 -13.72 16.79
N ARG A 169 18.49 -14.72 16.77
CA ARG A 169 19.42 -15.01 17.88
C ARG A 169 20.59 -14.03 17.96
N SER A 170 21.03 -13.50 16.82
CA SER A 170 22.15 -12.56 16.75
C SER A 170 21.77 -11.10 17.00
N GLY A 171 20.56 -10.83 17.47
CA GLY A 171 20.05 -9.46 17.70
C GLY A 171 19.81 -8.66 16.40
N GLY A 172 19.83 -9.34 15.26
CA GLY A 172 19.73 -8.72 13.94
C GLY A 172 18.31 -8.32 13.49
N ASN A 173 17.32 -8.47 14.35
CA ASN A 173 16.05 -7.78 14.23
C ASN A 173 16.13 -6.44 14.98
N GLN A 174 17.00 -5.55 14.53
CA GLN A 174 16.74 -4.15 14.81
C GLN A 174 15.45 -3.84 14.09
N GLU A 175 14.41 -3.64 14.86
CA GLU A 175 13.18 -3.02 14.40
C GLU A 175 13.59 -1.80 13.61
N PRO A 176 13.02 -1.54 12.43
CA PRO A 176 13.29 -0.33 11.71
C PRO A 176 12.76 0.84 12.53
N THR A 177 13.56 1.28 13.47
CA THR A 177 13.32 2.51 14.23
C THR A 177 13.74 3.65 13.32
N LEU A 178 12.76 4.35 12.76
CA LEU A 178 13.00 5.68 12.22
C LEU A 178 13.67 6.49 13.32
N LYS A 179 14.84 7.03 13.04
CA LYS A 179 15.50 7.96 13.98
C LYS A 179 14.55 9.13 14.22
N GLU A 180 14.37 9.51 15.46
CA GLU A 180 13.42 10.54 15.89
C GLU A 180 13.39 11.80 15.00
N PRO A 181 14.52 12.39 14.59
CA PRO A 181 14.50 13.55 13.68
C PRO A 181 13.91 13.24 12.29
N VAL A 182 14.07 12.02 11.79
CA VAL A 182 13.50 11.61 10.48
C VAL A 182 12.00 11.42 10.61
N ALA A 183 11.53 10.86 11.72
CA ALA A 183 10.12 10.70 12.00
C ALA A 183 9.41 12.05 12.15
N GLU A 184 9.97 13.01 12.89
CA GLU A 184 9.39 14.34 13.05
C GLU A 184 9.25 15.07 11.71
N ALA A 185 10.31 15.15 10.92
CA ALA A 185 10.26 15.73 9.59
C ALA A 185 9.26 14.97 8.65
N GLY A 186 9.08 13.67 8.87
CA GLY A 186 8.08 12.85 8.19
C GLY A 186 6.66 13.27 8.55
N PHE A 187 6.38 13.50 9.82
CA PHE A 187 5.05 13.95 10.27
C PHE A 187 4.71 15.37 9.80
N GLU A 188 5.69 16.28 9.78
CA GLU A 188 5.48 17.62 9.22
C GLU A 188 5.10 17.55 7.72
N ARG A 189 5.81 16.71 6.95
CA ARG A 189 5.47 16.50 5.54
C ARG A 189 4.10 15.84 5.39
N LEU A 190 3.80 14.82 6.20
CA LEU A 190 2.52 14.14 6.17
C LEU A 190 1.37 15.12 6.39
N ALA A 191 1.44 16.01 7.38
CA ALA A 191 0.41 17.02 7.61
C ALA A 191 0.14 17.87 6.36
N ALA A 192 1.20 18.39 5.72
CA ALA A 192 1.06 19.17 4.48
C ALA A 192 0.48 18.32 3.32
N HIS A 193 0.82 17.04 3.24
CA HIS A 193 0.27 16.13 2.23
C HIS A 193 -1.22 15.85 2.46
N LEU A 194 -1.64 15.69 3.71
CA LEU A 194 -3.06 15.46 4.05
C LEU A 194 -3.91 16.68 3.73
N ASP A 195 -3.45 17.90 4.06
CA ASP A 195 -4.12 19.13 3.68
C ASP A 195 -4.27 19.26 2.15
N ARG A 196 -3.21 18.94 1.41
CA ARG A 196 -3.24 18.91 -0.06
C ARG A 196 -4.21 17.87 -0.59
N PHE A 197 -4.28 16.70 0.02
CA PHE A 197 -5.17 15.62 -0.37
C PHE A 197 -6.64 16.01 -0.19
N VAL A 198 -6.99 16.59 0.96
CA VAL A 198 -8.34 17.11 1.22
C VAL A 198 -8.71 18.22 0.24
N ALA A 199 -7.80 19.18 0.02
CA ALA A 199 -8.01 20.25 -0.95
C ALA A 199 -8.20 19.73 -2.39
N ALA A 200 -7.47 18.68 -2.79
CA ALA A 200 -7.64 18.02 -4.08
C ALA A 200 -9.01 17.36 -4.21
N GLY A 201 -9.52 16.74 -3.13
CA GLY A 201 -10.89 16.20 -3.09
C GLY A 201 -11.95 17.28 -3.31
N ALA A 202 -11.84 18.38 -2.59
CA ALA A 202 -12.77 19.52 -2.75
C ALA A 202 -12.73 20.14 -4.16
N LEU A 203 -11.53 20.25 -4.74
CA LEU A 203 -11.34 20.83 -6.07
C LEU A 203 -11.86 19.93 -7.19
N ARG A 204 -11.66 18.61 -7.08
CA ARG A 204 -11.93 17.63 -8.15
C ARG A 204 -13.21 16.83 -7.95
N GLY A 205 -13.92 17.03 -6.82
CA GLY A 205 -15.21 16.42 -6.55
C GLY A 205 -15.17 14.98 -6.07
N PHE A 206 -14.02 14.46 -5.63
CA PHE A 206 -13.93 13.13 -5.00
C PHE A 206 -13.92 13.22 -3.48
N ARG A 207 -14.41 12.18 -2.83
CA ARG A 207 -14.31 12.03 -1.37
C ARG A 207 -12.96 11.43 -0.98
N PRO A 208 -12.11 12.16 -0.21
CA PRO A 208 -10.86 11.62 0.30
C PRO A 208 -11.10 10.78 1.55
N LEU A 209 -10.40 9.64 1.68
CA LEU A 209 -10.36 8.76 2.84
C LEU A 209 -8.91 8.35 3.10
N MET A 210 -8.54 8.17 4.36
CA MET A 210 -7.26 7.59 4.73
C MET A 210 -7.46 6.27 5.46
N ALA A 211 -6.83 5.19 4.98
CA ALA A 211 -6.78 3.92 5.66
C ALA A 211 -5.38 3.70 6.23
N ILE A 212 -5.27 3.42 7.51
CA ILE A 212 -3.98 3.22 8.20
C ILE A 212 -3.74 1.73 8.40
N VAL A 213 -2.70 1.21 7.76
CA VAL A 213 -2.28 -0.18 7.88
C VAL A 213 -1.28 -0.30 9.04
N PRO A 214 -1.52 -1.18 10.02
CA PRO A 214 -0.58 -1.40 11.11
C PRO A 214 0.67 -2.16 10.65
N GLU A 215 1.78 -1.96 11.34
CA GLU A 215 2.93 -2.88 11.26
C GLU A 215 2.55 -4.22 11.89
N SER A 216 2.91 -5.31 11.24
CA SER A 216 2.54 -6.65 11.68
C SER A 216 3.00 -7.01 13.10
N ALA A 217 4.12 -6.45 13.55
CA ALA A 217 4.61 -6.61 14.91
C ALA A 217 3.69 -5.95 15.96
N SER A 218 3.00 -4.86 15.60
CA SER A 218 2.08 -4.14 16.49
C SER A 218 0.77 -4.88 16.75
N LEU A 219 0.43 -5.88 15.95
CA LEU A 219 -0.82 -6.64 16.08
C LEU A 219 -0.86 -7.53 17.34
N ARG A 220 0.28 -7.85 17.91
CA ARG A 220 0.36 -8.82 19.02
C ARG A 220 1.09 -8.31 20.25
N ARG A 221 1.74 -7.16 20.18
CA ARG A 221 2.49 -6.55 21.28
C ARG A 221 2.55 -5.04 21.12
N ALA A 222 2.86 -4.34 22.20
CA ALA A 222 3.19 -2.92 22.13
C ALA A 222 4.37 -2.71 21.16
N HIS A 223 4.23 -1.79 20.22
CA HIS A 223 5.22 -1.50 19.20
C HIS A 223 5.21 0.00 18.85
N PRO A 224 6.36 0.65 18.67
CA PRO A 224 6.43 2.09 18.39
C PRO A 224 5.64 2.53 17.15
N THR A 225 5.53 1.67 16.13
CA THR A 225 4.74 2.00 14.93
C THR A 225 3.25 2.17 15.19
N ARG A 226 2.72 1.63 16.32
CA ARG A 226 1.33 1.89 16.72
C ARG A 226 1.15 3.35 17.14
N GLU A 227 2.10 3.92 17.87
CA GLU A 227 2.10 5.33 18.25
C GLU A 227 2.23 6.23 17.02
N MET A 228 3.07 5.84 16.05
CA MET A 228 3.18 6.52 14.76
C MET A 228 1.84 6.52 14.00
N ALA A 229 1.16 5.37 13.96
CA ALA A 229 -0.16 5.25 13.32
C ALA A 229 -1.22 6.13 14.00
N LEU A 230 -1.26 6.17 15.33
CA LEU A 230 -2.17 7.03 16.09
C LEU A 230 -1.88 8.52 15.87
N ARG A 231 -0.61 8.89 15.77
CA ARG A 231 -0.23 10.27 15.45
C ARG A 231 -0.61 10.65 14.02
N ALA A 232 -0.41 9.77 13.03
CA ALA A 232 -0.88 9.97 11.66
C ALA A 232 -2.40 10.14 11.60
N ALA A 233 -3.16 9.33 12.36
CA ALA A 233 -4.61 9.47 12.49
C ALA A 233 -5.01 10.84 13.07
N SER A 234 -4.28 11.32 14.08
CA SER A 234 -4.54 12.64 14.68
C SER A 234 -4.27 13.77 13.71
N LEU A 235 -3.23 13.68 12.88
CA LEU A 235 -2.95 14.66 11.82
C LEU A 235 -4.05 14.64 10.75
N ALA A 236 -4.49 13.47 10.33
CA ALA A 236 -5.58 13.34 9.36
C ALA A 236 -6.88 13.97 9.90
N ALA A 237 -7.22 13.71 11.17
CA ALA A 237 -8.37 14.31 11.81
C ALA A 237 -8.25 15.85 11.91
N ALA A 238 -7.05 16.38 12.12
CA ALA A 238 -6.80 17.82 12.12
C ALA A 238 -6.99 18.48 10.74
N SER A 239 -6.86 17.71 9.66
CA SER A 239 -7.15 18.12 8.28
C SER A 239 -8.60 17.80 7.84
N ASP A 240 -9.50 17.49 8.76
CA ASP A 240 -10.88 17.04 8.47
C ASP A 240 -10.94 15.81 7.53
N LEU A 241 -9.90 14.99 7.52
CA LEU A 241 -9.82 13.77 6.74
C LEU A 241 -10.34 12.58 7.55
N GLU A 242 -11.28 11.86 6.97
CA GLU A 242 -11.79 10.63 7.57
C GLU A 242 -10.75 9.53 7.59
N VAL A 243 -10.60 8.87 8.76
CA VAL A 243 -9.60 7.81 8.99
C VAL A 243 -10.28 6.47 9.24
N ILE A 244 -9.73 5.43 8.63
CA ILE A 244 -10.06 4.02 8.83
C ILE A 244 -8.84 3.35 9.45
N ASP A 245 -8.88 3.06 10.74
CA ASP A 245 -7.82 2.32 11.43
C ASP A 245 -8.02 0.81 11.21
N LEU A 246 -7.09 0.19 10.51
CA LEU A 246 -7.13 -1.23 10.16
C LEU A 246 -6.46 -2.12 11.23
N HIS A 247 -6.09 -1.56 12.39
CA HIS A 247 -5.40 -2.32 13.44
C HIS A 247 -6.28 -3.42 14.05
N GLU A 248 -7.50 -3.08 14.46
CA GLU A 248 -8.37 -4.01 15.19
C GLU A 248 -8.73 -5.25 14.34
N PRO A 249 -9.25 -5.13 13.11
CA PRO A 249 -9.58 -6.31 12.30
C PRO A 249 -8.38 -7.20 12.00
N LEU A 250 -7.18 -6.62 11.84
CA LEU A 250 -5.97 -7.40 11.62
C LEU A 250 -5.42 -8.02 12.92
N ALA A 251 -5.58 -7.37 14.06
CA ALA A 251 -5.22 -7.92 15.36
C ALA A 251 -6.11 -9.11 15.73
N GLU A 252 -7.41 -9.04 15.49
CA GLU A 252 -8.34 -10.16 15.66
C GLU A 252 -7.95 -11.35 14.77
N LEU A 253 -7.64 -11.09 13.52
CA LEU A 253 -7.17 -12.12 12.59
C LEU A 253 -5.86 -12.76 13.07
N ALA A 254 -4.92 -11.96 13.56
CA ALA A 254 -3.64 -12.43 14.12
C ALA A 254 -3.85 -13.25 15.39
N ALA A 255 -4.77 -12.85 16.26
CA ALA A 255 -5.12 -13.55 17.48
C ALA A 255 -5.76 -14.91 17.18
N ALA A 256 -6.72 -14.96 16.26
CA ALA A 256 -7.38 -16.19 15.84
C ALA A 256 -6.40 -17.20 15.22
N ALA A 257 -5.42 -16.72 14.43
CA ALA A 257 -4.41 -17.56 13.78
C ALA A 257 -3.20 -17.89 14.70
N GLY A 258 -3.06 -17.24 15.85
CA GLY A 258 -1.90 -17.34 16.73
C GLY A 258 -0.60 -16.74 16.15
N ARG A 259 -0.67 -16.08 14.99
CA ARG A 259 0.47 -15.45 14.28
C ARG A 259 0.00 -14.26 13.44
N ALA A 260 0.90 -13.34 13.14
CA ALA A 260 0.61 -12.26 12.19
C ALA A 260 0.28 -12.85 10.80
N PRO A 261 -0.71 -12.31 10.09
CA PRO A 261 -1.14 -12.78 8.77
C PRO A 261 -0.27 -12.19 7.66
N ILE A 262 1.02 -12.46 7.70
CA ILE A 262 2.03 -11.96 6.77
C ILE A 262 2.70 -13.10 5.98
N ILE A 263 3.20 -12.74 4.82
CA ILE A 263 4.03 -13.63 3.99
C ILE A 263 5.33 -13.91 4.77
N PRO A 264 5.66 -15.17 5.02
CA PRO A 264 6.87 -15.52 5.75
C PRO A 264 8.13 -14.90 5.13
N PHE A 265 8.98 -14.30 5.96
CA PHE A 265 10.27 -13.69 5.60
C PHE A 265 10.20 -12.43 4.72
N ASP A 266 9.00 -11.97 4.39
CA ASP A 266 8.80 -10.78 3.56
C ASP A 266 8.14 -9.63 4.34
N GLY A 267 7.12 -9.91 5.12
CA GLY A 267 6.43 -8.95 5.96
C GLY A 267 5.17 -8.34 5.31
N HIS A 268 4.96 -8.51 4.01
CA HIS A 268 3.70 -8.11 3.36
C HIS A 268 2.55 -9.02 3.78
N TYR A 269 1.35 -8.49 3.72
CA TYR A 269 0.17 -9.18 4.20
C TYR A 269 -0.29 -10.32 3.28
N LEU A 270 -0.83 -11.37 3.89
CA LEU A 270 -1.45 -12.51 3.20
C LEU A 270 -2.83 -12.13 2.62
N PRO A 271 -3.36 -12.90 1.67
CA PRO A 271 -4.66 -12.63 1.05
C PRO A 271 -5.83 -12.48 2.04
N ASN A 272 -5.83 -13.23 3.14
CA ASN A 272 -6.87 -13.12 4.16
C ASN A 272 -6.83 -11.78 4.91
N ALA A 273 -5.65 -11.21 5.14
CA ALA A 273 -5.50 -9.88 5.71
C ALA A 273 -5.91 -8.79 4.70
N ASN A 274 -5.52 -8.93 3.43
CA ASN A 274 -5.95 -8.04 2.37
C ASN A 274 -7.48 -7.99 2.25
N ARG A 275 -8.13 -9.14 2.41
CA ARG A 275 -9.58 -9.24 2.46
C ARG A 275 -10.17 -8.50 3.67
N ALA A 276 -9.65 -8.72 4.87
CA ALA A 276 -10.13 -8.07 6.09
C ALA A 276 -9.99 -6.54 5.99
N MET A 277 -8.86 -6.04 5.48
CA MET A 277 -8.67 -4.62 5.21
C MET A 277 -9.72 -4.08 4.23
N ALA A 278 -9.92 -4.76 3.13
CA ALA A 278 -10.87 -4.38 2.09
C ALA A 278 -12.32 -4.37 2.59
N GLU A 279 -12.75 -5.37 3.35
CA GLU A 279 -14.08 -5.46 3.95
C GLU A 279 -14.34 -4.32 4.94
N THR A 280 -13.33 -3.96 5.75
CA THR A 280 -13.40 -2.82 6.68
C THR A 280 -13.55 -1.49 5.92
N ILE A 281 -12.76 -1.29 4.85
CA ILE A 281 -12.86 -0.09 4.00
C ILE A 281 -14.22 -0.04 3.30
N ALA A 282 -14.71 -1.17 2.77
CA ALA A 282 -16.01 -1.26 2.12
C ALA A 282 -17.15 -0.89 3.08
N ALA A 283 -17.15 -1.45 4.28
CA ALA A 283 -18.16 -1.17 5.29
C ALA A 283 -18.23 0.33 5.62
N ARG A 284 -17.07 0.99 5.70
CA ARG A 284 -17.01 2.43 5.97
C ARG A 284 -17.52 3.27 4.80
N ILE A 285 -17.21 2.89 3.56
CA ILE A 285 -17.71 3.57 2.37
C ILE A 285 -19.24 3.45 2.30
N LEU A 286 -19.79 2.25 2.52
CA LEU A 286 -21.22 1.98 2.42
C LEU A 286 -22.04 2.64 3.54
N ALA A 287 -21.52 2.72 4.75
CA ALA A 287 -22.21 3.37 5.88
C ALA A 287 -22.59 4.82 5.57
N GLN A 288 -21.70 5.54 4.91
CA GLN A 288 -21.95 6.95 4.56
C GLN A 288 -22.86 7.14 3.34
N GLU A 289 -22.87 6.17 2.41
CA GLU A 289 -23.83 6.19 1.30
C GLU A 289 -25.27 6.10 1.81
N GLY A 290 -25.49 5.28 2.85
CA GLY A 290 -26.81 5.15 3.50
C GLY A 290 -27.26 6.42 4.23
N ASP A 291 -26.33 7.25 4.70
CA ASP A 291 -26.66 8.52 5.37
C ASP A 291 -26.87 9.68 4.39
N ALA A 292 -26.18 9.68 3.26
CA ALA A 292 -26.35 10.68 2.19
C ALA A 292 -27.66 10.52 1.40
N GLY A 293 -28.31 9.36 1.47
CA GLY A 293 -29.59 9.04 0.82
C GLY A 293 -30.82 9.24 1.72
N ARG A 294 -30.63 9.69 2.96
CA ARG A 294 -31.70 10.06 3.91
C ARG A 294 -31.76 11.56 4.10
#